data_41456edcc4bdbb5b2d8b7554a20f8948
#
_entry.id   41456edcc4bdbb5b2d8b7554a20f8948
#
_cell.length_a   1.000
_cell.length_b   1.000
_cell.length_c   1.000
_cell.angle_alpha   90.00
_cell.angle_beta   90.00
_cell.angle_gamma   90.00
#
_symmetry.space_group_name_H-M   'P 1'
#
loop_
_entity.id
_entity.type
_entity.pdbx_description
1 polymer ?
#
loop_
_entity_poly.entity_id
_entity_poly.type
_entity_poly.pdbx_seq_one_letter_code
_entity_poly.pdbx_strand_id
1 'polypeptide(L)'
;ETVWDLYCGIGTISLFLAQKAGKVYGVEIVPQAIEDAKSNAALNGITNASFFVGKAEEVLPEFYEKESRKPDADMLHPDVIVVDPPRKGCDEKCLETMLRMEPDRIVYVSCDPATLARDLKILCGGGYALRKVRPVDQFGHTTHVETVALLSADRSGTETGRQ
;
A
#
# COMPACT_ATOMS: atom_id res chain seq x y z
N GLU A 1 -0.68 -12.92 -5.59
CA GLU A 1 0.03 -11.68 -5.21
C GLU A 1 -0.10 -11.44 -3.71
N THR A 2 0.96 -10.89 -3.14
CA THR A 2 0.98 -10.38 -1.76
C THR A 2 0.75 -8.89 -1.78
N VAL A 3 -0.31 -8.45 -1.11
CA VAL A 3 -0.75 -7.06 -1.08
C VAL A 3 -0.62 -6.50 0.34
N TRP A 4 -0.05 -5.32 0.46
CA TRP A 4 -0.04 -4.54 1.69
C TRP A 4 -0.96 -3.34 1.56
N ASP A 5 -1.87 -3.18 2.53
CA ASP A 5 -2.78 -2.05 2.66
C ASP A 5 -2.32 -1.21 3.86
N LEU A 6 -1.66 -0.11 3.56
CA LEU A 6 -1.16 0.82 4.56
C LEU A 6 -2.22 1.89 4.84
N TYR A 7 -2.47 2.20 6.10
CA TYR A 7 -3.61 2.97 6.58
C TYR A 7 -4.95 2.22 6.38
N CYS A 8 -4.99 0.92 6.71
CA CYS A 8 -6.12 0.06 6.35
C CYS A 8 -7.42 0.35 7.12
N GLY A 9 -7.38 1.14 8.19
CA GLY A 9 -8.54 1.42 9.02
C GLY A 9 -9.22 0.14 9.50
N ILE A 10 -10.52 0.05 9.31
CA ILE A 10 -11.33 -1.14 9.66
C ILE A 10 -11.27 -2.27 8.61
N GLY A 11 -10.33 -2.17 7.65
CA GLY A 11 -10.04 -3.21 6.68
C GLY A 11 -10.90 -3.21 5.42
N THR A 12 -11.63 -2.16 5.11
CA THR A 12 -12.55 -2.15 3.96
C THR A 12 -11.85 -2.46 2.64
N ILE A 13 -10.76 -1.78 2.33
CA ILE A 13 -9.97 -2.02 1.11
C ILE A 13 -9.31 -3.39 1.19
N SER A 14 -8.66 -3.71 2.32
CA SER A 14 -8.00 -5.01 2.54
C SER A 14 -8.91 -6.20 2.26
N LEU A 15 -10.14 -6.18 2.78
CA LEU A 15 -11.10 -7.27 2.64
C LEU A 15 -11.62 -7.41 1.20
N PHE A 16 -11.77 -6.27 0.50
CA PHE A 16 -12.15 -6.28 -0.90
C PHE A 16 -11.03 -6.89 -1.76
N LEU A 17 -9.78 -6.51 -1.50
CA LEU A 17 -8.59 -7.04 -2.19
C LEU A 17 -8.38 -8.53 -1.91
N ALA A 18 -8.66 -9.00 -0.69
CA ALA A 18 -8.52 -10.40 -0.30
C ALA A 18 -9.36 -11.38 -1.13
N GLN A 19 -10.40 -10.89 -1.82
CA GLN A 19 -11.20 -11.72 -2.73
C GLN A 19 -10.41 -12.19 -3.97
N LYS A 20 -9.32 -11.50 -4.32
CA LYS A 20 -8.52 -11.79 -5.52
C LYS A 20 -7.02 -11.96 -5.23
N ALA A 21 -6.54 -11.42 -4.15
CA ALA A 21 -5.14 -11.57 -3.74
C ALA A 21 -4.88 -12.92 -3.07
N GLY A 22 -3.67 -13.43 -3.17
CA GLY A 22 -3.24 -14.62 -2.44
C GLY A 22 -3.15 -14.35 -0.95
N LYS A 23 -2.58 -13.20 -0.59
CA LYS A 23 -2.43 -12.75 0.79
C LYS A 23 -2.56 -11.23 0.90
N VAL A 24 -3.25 -10.76 1.92
CA VAL A 24 -3.37 -9.32 2.23
C VAL A 24 -2.88 -9.06 3.65
N TYR A 25 -2.10 -8.00 3.81
CA TYR A 25 -1.63 -7.50 5.08
C TYR A 25 -2.09 -6.05 5.26
N GLY A 26 -2.90 -5.79 6.29
CA GLY A 26 -3.35 -4.45 6.66
C GLY A 26 -2.55 -3.89 7.82
N VAL A 27 -2.18 -2.62 7.75
CA VAL A 27 -1.47 -1.89 8.81
C VAL A 27 -2.22 -0.62 9.17
N GLU A 28 -2.45 -0.42 10.46
CA GLU A 28 -3.14 0.75 11.00
C GLU A 28 -2.61 1.07 12.41
N ILE A 29 -2.46 2.35 12.72
CA ILE A 29 -1.94 2.78 14.04
C ILE A 29 -2.99 2.70 15.15
N VAL A 30 -4.28 2.70 14.80
CA VAL A 30 -5.39 2.68 15.76
C VAL A 30 -5.74 1.24 16.13
N PRO A 31 -5.47 0.78 17.36
CA PRO A 31 -5.69 -0.61 17.75
C PRO A 31 -7.15 -1.06 17.60
N GLN A 32 -8.12 -0.19 17.93
CA GLN A 32 -9.54 -0.51 17.79
C GLN A 32 -9.93 -0.77 16.35
N ALA A 33 -9.39 0.00 15.40
CA ALA A 33 -9.65 -0.21 13.96
C ALA A 33 -9.13 -1.58 13.51
N ILE A 34 -7.99 -2.04 14.01
CA ILE A 34 -7.47 -3.38 13.72
C ILE A 34 -8.36 -4.48 14.31
N GLU A 35 -8.90 -4.33 15.52
CA GLU A 35 -9.84 -5.30 16.07
C GLU A 35 -11.14 -5.36 15.24
N ASP A 36 -11.61 -4.21 14.78
CA ASP A 36 -12.76 -4.13 13.88
C ASP A 36 -12.45 -4.78 12.53
N ALA A 37 -11.24 -4.56 11.97
CA ALA A 37 -10.82 -5.20 10.72
C ALA A 37 -10.78 -6.74 10.83
N LYS A 38 -10.26 -7.27 11.92
CA LYS A 38 -10.25 -8.72 12.21
C LYS A 38 -11.67 -9.27 12.33
N SER A 39 -12.54 -8.55 13.04
CA SER A 39 -13.95 -8.92 13.18
C SER A 39 -14.67 -8.91 11.83
N ASN A 40 -14.44 -7.89 11.01
CA ASN A 40 -14.99 -7.79 9.66
C ASN A 40 -14.50 -8.94 8.76
N ALA A 41 -13.21 -9.30 8.84
CA ALA A 41 -12.67 -10.46 8.12
C ALA A 41 -13.38 -11.75 8.52
N ALA A 42 -13.54 -12.00 9.81
CA ALA A 42 -14.23 -13.19 10.33
C ALA A 42 -15.69 -13.24 9.89
N LEU A 43 -16.42 -12.12 9.99
CA LEU A 43 -17.83 -12.02 9.55
C LEU A 43 -18.01 -12.31 8.05
N ASN A 44 -17.02 -11.98 7.23
CA ASN A 44 -17.05 -12.21 5.79
C ASN A 44 -16.37 -13.53 5.35
N GLY A 45 -15.92 -14.35 6.29
CA GLY A 45 -15.24 -15.62 5.99
C GLY A 45 -13.89 -15.45 5.27
N ILE A 46 -13.22 -14.29 5.44
CA ILE A 46 -11.94 -13.99 4.81
C ILE A 46 -10.81 -14.49 5.71
N THR A 47 -10.02 -15.44 5.21
CA THR A 47 -8.95 -16.12 5.95
C THR A 47 -7.54 -15.76 5.47
N ASN A 48 -7.41 -15.10 4.33
CA ASN A 48 -6.15 -14.70 3.71
C ASN A 48 -5.75 -13.25 3.97
N ALA A 49 -6.42 -12.57 4.91
CA ALA A 49 -6.05 -11.25 5.39
C ALA A 49 -5.49 -11.32 6.82
N SER A 50 -4.45 -10.55 7.09
CA SER A 50 -3.84 -10.40 8.42
C SER A 50 -3.66 -8.92 8.73
N PHE A 51 -3.84 -8.53 9.99
CA PHE A 51 -3.85 -7.12 10.37
C PHE A 51 -2.88 -6.84 11.53
N PHE A 52 -2.14 -5.73 11.42
CA PHE A 52 -1.10 -5.32 12.36
C PHE A 52 -1.36 -3.90 12.87
N VAL A 53 -1.21 -3.72 14.18
CA VAL A 53 -1.20 -2.40 14.81
C VAL A 53 0.21 -1.83 14.73
N GLY A 54 0.36 -0.64 14.18
CA GLY A 54 1.64 0.05 14.14
C GLY A 54 1.74 1.01 12.95
N LYS A 55 2.89 1.61 12.81
CA LYS A 55 3.22 2.44 11.66
C LYS A 55 3.79 1.58 10.53
N ALA A 56 3.43 1.91 9.29
CA ALA A 56 3.87 1.17 8.13
C ALA A 56 5.40 1.05 8.03
N GLU A 57 6.10 2.15 8.29
CA GLU A 57 7.56 2.22 8.26
C GLU A 57 8.28 1.39 9.34
N GLU A 58 7.55 0.91 10.33
CA GLU A 58 8.05 0.01 11.37
C GLU A 58 7.63 -1.43 11.09
N VAL A 59 6.35 -1.65 10.80
CA VAL A 59 5.76 -2.98 10.63
C VAL A 59 6.29 -3.70 9.39
N LEU A 60 6.37 -3.02 8.24
CA LEU A 60 6.82 -3.66 7.00
C LEU A 60 8.26 -4.19 7.08
N PRO A 61 9.25 -3.37 7.45
CA PRO A 61 10.63 -3.84 7.54
C PRO A 61 10.80 -4.97 8.54
N GLU A 62 10.16 -4.85 9.70
CA GLU A 62 10.22 -5.89 10.74
C GLU A 62 9.63 -7.22 10.26
N PHE A 63 8.51 -7.16 9.54
CA PHE A 63 7.89 -8.35 8.96
C PHE A 63 8.85 -9.06 7.99
N TYR A 64 9.39 -8.34 7.01
CA TYR A 64 10.28 -8.93 6.02
C TYR A 64 11.61 -9.37 6.61
N GLU A 65 12.13 -8.69 7.62
CA GLU A 65 13.32 -9.15 8.35
C GLU A 65 13.09 -10.49 9.06
N LYS A 66 11.91 -10.66 9.67
CA LYS A 66 11.55 -11.93 10.32
C LYS A 66 11.34 -13.06 9.29
N GLU A 67 10.64 -12.75 8.19
CA GLU A 67 10.38 -13.74 7.14
C GLU A 67 11.67 -14.17 6.42
N SER A 68 12.59 -13.26 6.15
CA SER A 68 13.87 -13.56 5.49
C SER A 68 14.81 -14.47 6.32
N ARG A 69 14.55 -14.61 7.61
CA ARG A 69 15.31 -15.54 8.49
C ARG A 69 14.82 -16.99 8.41
N LYS A 70 13.70 -17.25 7.71
CA LYS A 70 13.18 -18.61 7.52
C LYS A 70 14.01 -19.37 6.46
N PRO A 71 14.26 -20.70 6.63
CA PRO A 71 15.09 -21.47 5.71
C PRO A 71 14.61 -21.51 4.26
N ASP A 72 13.32 -21.35 4.04
CA ASP A 72 12.65 -21.41 2.73
C ASP A 72 12.21 -20.02 2.24
N ALA A 73 12.82 -18.96 2.74
CA ALA A 73 12.48 -17.60 2.32
C ALA A 73 13.03 -17.34 0.91
N ASP A 74 12.18 -17.45 -0.11
CA ASP A 74 12.38 -16.72 -1.35
C ASP A 74 12.45 -15.23 -1.05
N MET A 75 13.09 -14.43 -1.93
CA MET A 75 13.17 -12.97 -1.75
C MET A 75 11.75 -12.41 -1.69
N LEU A 76 11.21 -12.35 -0.47
CA LEU A 76 9.88 -11.87 -0.20
C LEU A 76 9.89 -10.34 -0.27
N HIS A 77 9.23 -9.80 -1.26
CA HIS A 77 8.87 -8.38 -1.33
C HIS A 77 7.36 -8.27 -1.60
N PRO A 78 6.72 -7.16 -1.27
CA PRO A 78 5.32 -6.97 -1.60
C PRO A 78 5.14 -6.87 -3.13
N ASP A 79 4.19 -7.60 -3.70
CA ASP A 79 3.84 -7.39 -5.11
C ASP A 79 3.15 -6.05 -5.30
N VAL A 80 2.26 -5.71 -4.38
CA VAL A 80 1.46 -4.48 -4.41
C VAL A 80 1.42 -3.82 -3.05
N ILE A 81 1.62 -2.51 -3.01
CA ILE A 81 1.32 -1.67 -1.86
C ILE A 81 0.14 -0.76 -2.21
N VAL A 82 -0.88 -0.76 -1.38
CA VAL A 82 -2.02 0.17 -1.44
C VAL A 82 -1.92 1.15 -0.28
N VAL A 83 -2.13 2.42 -0.54
CA VAL A 83 -2.17 3.46 0.50
C VAL A 83 -3.42 4.31 0.35
N ASP A 84 -4.07 4.60 1.47
CA ASP A 84 -5.19 5.53 1.60
C ASP A 84 -4.93 6.45 2.80
N PRO A 85 -3.93 7.35 2.69
CA PRO A 85 -3.49 8.19 3.79
C PRO A 85 -4.50 9.31 4.09
N PRO A 86 -4.40 9.96 5.26
CA PRO A 86 -5.16 11.15 5.57
C PRO A 86 -4.81 12.30 4.61
N ARG A 87 -5.54 13.43 4.70
CA ARG A 87 -5.36 14.61 3.82
C ARG A 87 -3.94 15.11 3.69
N LYS A 88 -3.14 15.01 4.73
CA LYS A 88 -1.72 15.41 4.71
C LYS A 88 -0.84 14.55 3.79
N GLY A 89 -1.37 13.46 3.25
CA GLY A 89 -0.63 12.46 2.49
C GLY A 89 0.15 11.50 3.37
N CYS A 90 1.04 10.72 2.76
CA CYS A 90 1.93 9.83 3.48
C CYS A 90 3.04 10.61 4.20
N ASP A 91 3.46 10.11 5.36
CA ASP A 91 4.67 10.57 6.01
C ASP A 91 5.90 10.20 5.16
N GLU A 92 6.96 11.02 5.24
CA GLU A 92 8.19 10.82 4.45
C GLU A 92 8.79 9.43 4.67
N LYS A 93 8.85 8.98 5.93
CA LYS A 93 9.33 7.63 6.28
C LYS A 93 8.50 6.51 5.66
N CYS A 94 7.20 6.71 5.53
CA CYS A 94 6.32 5.75 4.85
C CYS A 94 6.66 5.68 3.36
N LEU A 95 6.83 6.84 2.69
CA LEU A 95 7.24 6.89 1.27
C LEU A 95 8.61 6.24 1.05
N GLU A 96 9.60 6.55 1.89
CA GLU A 96 10.92 5.92 1.84
C GLU A 96 10.84 4.41 2.03
N THR A 97 9.99 3.95 2.94
CA THR A 97 9.77 2.51 3.18
C THR A 97 9.16 1.84 1.96
N MET A 98 8.16 2.45 1.32
CA MET A 98 7.59 1.91 0.08
C MET A 98 8.65 1.78 -1.01
N LEU A 99 9.49 2.80 -1.20
CA LEU A 99 10.59 2.76 -2.18
C LEU A 99 11.60 1.66 -1.86
N ARG A 100 11.95 1.49 -0.59
CA ARG A 100 12.90 0.46 -0.15
C ARG A 100 12.34 -0.96 -0.29
N MET A 101 11.04 -1.15 -0.14
CA MET A 101 10.38 -2.45 -0.29
C MET A 101 10.19 -2.87 -1.75
N GLU A 102 10.40 -1.95 -2.70
CA GLU A 102 10.40 -2.20 -4.14
C GLU A 102 9.20 -3.00 -4.66
N PRO A 103 7.93 -2.66 -4.29
CA PRO A 103 6.77 -3.36 -4.82
C PRO A 103 6.71 -3.22 -6.35
N ASP A 104 6.14 -4.21 -7.03
CA ASP A 104 5.92 -4.10 -8.47
C ASP A 104 4.95 -2.98 -8.82
N ARG A 105 3.96 -2.75 -7.95
CA ARG A 105 2.93 -1.71 -8.13
C ARG A 105 2.59 -1.00 -6.83
N ILE A 106 2.23 0.27 -6.97
CA ILE A 106 1.68 1.08 -5.89
C ILE A 106 0.33 1.62 -6.35
N VAL A 107 -0.69 1.46 -5.51
CA VAL A 107 -2.01 2.06 -5.68
C VAL A 107 -2.18 3.12 -4.61
N TYR A 108 -2.32 4.37 -5.01
CA TYR A 108 -2.47 5.50 -4.11
C TYR A 108 -3.89 6.05 -4.20
N VAL A 109 -4.65 5.96 -3.11
CA VAL A 109 -5.96 6.59 -2.95
C VAL A 109 -5.76 7.91 -2.21
N SER A 110 -6.32 9.00 -2.72
CA SER A 110 -6.13 10.33 -2.13
C SER A 110 -7.41 11.15 -2.16
N CYS A 111 -7.67 11.87 -1.08
CA CYS A 111 -8.72 12.88 -1.02
C CYS A 111 -8.20 14.32 -1.23
N ASP A 112 -6.90 14.51 -1.42
CA ASP A 112 -6.28 15.83 -1.61
C ASP A 112 -5.30 15.81 -2.79
N PRO A 113 -5.61 16.55 -3.89
CA PRO A 113 -4.75 16.56 -5.08
C PRO A 113 -3.36 17.13 -4.85
N ALA A 114 -3.21 18.09 -3.95
CA ALA A 114 -1.92 18.76 -3.71
C ALA A 114 -0.93 17.83 -3.00
N THR A 115 -1.38 17.13 -1.95
CA THR A 115 -0.55 16.14 -1.25
C THR A 115 -0.30 14.92 -2.12
N LEU A 116 -1.26 14.50 -2.92
CA LEU A 116 -1.06 13.43 -3.91
C LEU A 116 0.06 13.81 -4.89
N ALA A 117 0.02 14.99 -5.48
CA ALA A 117 1.06 15.43 -6.43
C ALA A 117 2.46 15.46 -5.80
N ARG A 118 2.55 15.90 -4.55
CA ARG A 118 3.81 15.88 -3.78
C ARG A 118 4.35 14.46 -3.62
N ASP A 119 3.49 13.54 -3.16
CA ASP A 119 3.88 12.16 -2.88
C ASP A 119 4.20 11.39 -4.17
N LEU A 120 3.42 11.59 -5.23
CA LEU A 120 3.70 11.02 -6.56
C LEU A 120 5.05 11.49 -7.11
N LYS A 121 5.43 12.75 -6.88
CA LYS A 121 6.75 13.26 -7.29
C LYS A 121 7.88 12.49 -6.61
N ILE A 122 7.74 12.17 -5.33
CA ILE A 122 8.73 11.39 -4.57
C ILE A 122 8.80 9.96 -5.11
N LEU A 123 7.66 9.29 -5.28
CA LEU A 123 7.59 7.93 -5.76
C LEU A 123 8.13 7.80 -7.19
N CYS A 124 7.78 8.72 -8.07
CA CYS A 124 8.29 8.73 -9.45
C CYS A 124 9.79 9.03 -9.49
N GLY A 125 10.30 9.92 -8.63
CA GLY A 125 11.73 10.15 -8.46
C GLY A 125 12.48 8.94 -7.92
N GLY A 126 11.79 8.05 -7.23
CA GLY A 126 12.31 6.79 -6.67
C GLY A 126 12.22 5.58 -7.61
N GLY A 127 11.90 5.77 -8.89
CA GLY A 127 11.92 4.68 -9.88
C GLY A 127 10.55 4.09 -10.22
N TYR A 128 9.46 4.81 -9.93
CA TYR A 128 8.12 4.43 -10.34
C TYR A 128 7.61 5.30 -11.47
N ALA A 129 6.87 4.70 -12.39
CA ALA A 129 6.16 5.40 -13.45
C ALA A 129 4.66 5.48 -13.14
N LEU A 130 4.10 6.68 -13.22
CA LEU A 130 2.66 6.88 -13.11
C LEU A 130 1.96 6.32 -14.35
N ARG A 131 1.13 5.31 -14.19
CA ARG A 131 0.46 4.61 -15.29
C ARG A 131 -0.96 5.08 -15.51
N LYS A 132 -1.68 5.37 -14.44
CA LYS A 132 -3.09 5.76 -14.51
C LYS A 132 -3.46 6.65 -13.34
N VAL A 133 -4.28 7.65 -13.63
CA VAL A 133 -4.93 8.49 -12.62
C VAL A 133 -6.42 8.50 -12.93
N ARG A 134 -7.24 8.19 -11.93
CA ARG A 134 -8.69 8.22 -12.05
C ARG A 134 -9.29 9.06 -10.93
N PRO A 135 -9.88 10.21 -11.24
CA PRO A 135 -10.70 10.93 -10.28
C PRO A 135 -12.03 10.19 -10.08
N VAL A 136 -12.52 10.22 -8.85
CA VAL A 136 -13.82 9.66 -8.45
C VAL A 136 -14.58 10.74 -7.71
N ASP A 137 -15.68 11.21 -8.28
CA ASP A 137 -16.56 12.18 -7.65
C ASP A 137 -17.51 11.47 -6.67
N GLN A 138 -17.03 11.30 -5.44
CA GLN A 138 -17.76 10.65 -4.36
C GLN A 138 -18.61 11.63 -3.55
N PHE A 139 -18.26 12.91 -3.58
CA PHE A 139 -18.85 13.96 -2.76
C PHE A 139 -19.43 15.05 -3.66
N GLY A 140 -20.45 14.70 -4.44
CA GLY A 140 -21.16 15.65 -5.30
C GLY A 140 -21.52 16.93 -4.54
N HIS A 141 -21.36 18.09 -5.17
CA HIS A 141 -21.53 19.43 -4.60
C HIS A 141 -20.45 19.88 -3.60
N THR A 142 -19.31 19.20 -3.49
CA THR A 142 -18.14 19.64 -2.71
C THR A 142 -16.92 19.81 -3.61
N THR A 143 -15.88 20.49 -3.10
CA THR A 143 -14.58 20.64 -3.78
C THR A 143 -13.68 19.42 -3.58
N HIS A 144 -14.16 18.36 -2.91
CA HIS A 144 -13.40 17.18 -2.59
C HIS A 144 -13.59 16.11 -3.65
N VAL A 145 -12.50 15.73 -4.29
CA VAL A 145 -12.45 14.65 -5.29
C VAL A 145 -11.50 13.57 -4.78
N GLU A 146 -12.01 12.34 -4.67
CA GLU A 146 -11.15 11.19 -4.48
C GLU A 146 -10.40 10.89 -5.77
N THR A 147 -9.13 10.55 -5.66
CA THR A 147 -8.29 10.22 -6.81
C THR A 147 -7.56 8.92 -6.55
N VAL A 148 -7.62 8.01 -7.50
CA VAL A 148 -6.85 6.76 -7.46
C VAL A 148 -5.74 6.84 -8.50
N ALA A 149 -4.50 6.70 -8.06
CA ALA A 149 -3.31 6.67 -8.90
C ALA A 149 -2.69 5.27 -8.89
N LEU A 150 -2.33 4.76 -10.06
CA LEU A 150 -1.59 3.52 -10.23
C LEU A 150 -0.18 3.82 -10.72
N LEU A 151 0.81 3.35 -9.96
CA LEU A 151 2.21 3.39 -10.34
C LEU A 151 2.73 1.96 -10.51
N SER A 152 3.69 1.79 -11.42
CA SER A 152 4.47 0.55 -11.55
C SER A 152 5.96 0.85 -11.50
N ALA A 153 6.74 -0.11 -11.00
CA ALA A 153 8.19 -0.01 -11.06
C ALA A 153 8.65 0.22 -12.49
N ASP A 154 9.50 1.22 -12.70
CA ASP A 154 10.10 1.50 -14.00
C ASP A 154 11.41 0.74 -14.13
N ARG A 155 11.32 -0.47 -14.68
CA ARG A 155 12.46 -1.37 -14.91
C ARG A 155 13.19 -1.09 -16.22
N SER A 156 12.87 -0.01 -16.94
CA SER A 156 13.44 0.29 -18.26
C SER A 156 14.93 0.68 -18.25
N GLY A 157 15.54 0.84 -17.05
CA GLY A 157 16.94 1.23 -16.89
C GLY A 157 17.94 0.10 -16.59
N THR A 158 17.52 -1.18 -16.49
CA THR A 158 18.40 -2.28 -16.04
C THR A 158 18.94 -3.18 -17.17
N GLU A 159 18.65 -2.90 -18.44
CA GLU A 159 19.15 -3.71 -19.56
C GLU A 159 20.43 -3.18 -20.26
N THR A 160 21.14 -2.22 -19.69
CA THR A 160 22.43 -1.78 -20.24
C THR A 160 23.58 -2.08 -19.30
N GLY A 161 24.08 -3.33 -19.31
CA GLY A 161 25.30 -3.64 -18.56
C GLY A 161 25.66 -5.11 -18.43
N ARG A 162 25.50 -5.92 -19.50
CA ARG A 162 26.26 -7.19 -19.65
C ARG A 162 26.62 -7.38 -21.11
N GLN A 163 27.76 -6.84 -21.48
CA GLN A 163 28.60 -7.36 -22.56
C GLN A 163 29.91 -7.80 -21.95
#